data_ec5662e562441de8766728a6aecf444b
#
_entry.id   ec5662e562441de8766728a6aecf444b
#
_cell.length_a   1.000
_cell.length_b   1.000
_cell.length_c   1.000
_cell.angle_alpha   90.00
_cell.angle_beta   90.00
_cell.angle_gamma   90.00
#
_symmetry.space_group_name_H-M   'P 1'
#
loop_
_entity.id
_entity.type
_entity.pdbx_description
1 polymer ?
#
loop_
_entity_poly.entity_id
_entity_poly.type
_entity_poly.pdbx_seq_one_letter_code
_entity_poly.pdbx_strand_id
1 'polypeptide(L)'
;MTRVANLKESTLYRGAYLVVSLAVLFLDQWTKGIVTRTMEVHQSKSVVADFFDLTYVRNSGAAFGLFASVDSSIKAILLNSVAVIVFLIVSAYALRSSHRSVRLQVGLALILGGAVGNLLDRVRFGYVVDFLDFAISGHHWPAFNFADSAICIGVGLLFLDMLRNEESHEPRPDPAPEG
;
A
#
# COMPACT_ATOMS: atom_id res chain seq x y z
N MET A 1 -2.66 -38.30 -5.08
CA MET A 1 -2.01 -37.30 -5.93
C MET A 1 -2.50 -35.87 -5.69
N THR A 2 -3.73 -35.61 -5.32
CA THR A 2 -4.32 -34.28 -5.10
C THR A 2 -3.70 -33.45 -3.96
N ARG A 3 -3.26 -34.07 -2.85
CA ARG A 3 -2.70 -33.34 -1.69
C ARG A 3 -1.30 -32.74 -1.95
N VAL A 4 -0.49 -33.40 -2.77
CA VAL A 4 0.87 -32.93 -3.13
C VAL A 4 0.81 -31.81 -4.16
N ALA A 5 -0.14 -31.85 -5.09
CA ALA A 5 -0.38 -30.77 -6.06
C ALA A 5 -0.83 -29.48 -5.33
N ASN A 6 -1.78 -29.57 -4.38
CA ASN A 6 -2.24 -28.43 -3.58
C ASN A 6 -1.12 -27.81 -2.73
N LEU A 7 -0.18 -28.59 -2.21
CA LEU A 7 0.96 -28.06 -1.43
C LEU A 7 1.95 -27.31 -2.33
N LYS A 8 2.22 -27.81 -3.55
CA LYS A 8 3.10 -27.13 -4.52
C LYS A 8 2.51 -25.81 -4.99
N GLU A 9 1.22 -25.77 -5.30
CA GLU A 9 0.52 -24.52 -5.68
C GLU A 9 0.56 -23.51 -4.53
N SER A 10 0.25 -23.92 -3.30
CA SER A 10 0.30 -23.01 -2.16
C SER A 10 1.69 -22.41 -1.90
N THR A 11 2.75 -23.18 -2.15
CA THR A 11 4.13 -22.73 -1.99
C THR A 11 4.52 -21.73 -3.08
N LEU A 12 4.11 -21.96 -4.33
CA LEU A 12 4.36 -21.05 -5.45
C LEU A 12 3.67 -19.68 -5.23
N TYR A 13 2.41 -19.68 -4.81
CA TYR A 13 1.68 -18.43 -4.53
C TYR A 13 2.30 -17.65 -3.36
N ARG A 14 2.73 -18.34 -2.30
CA ARG A 14 3.44 -17.70 -1.18
C ARG A 14 4.79 -17.11 -1.61
N GLY A 15 5.52 -17.79 -2.49
CA GLY A 15 6.76 -17.28 -3.07
C GLY A 15 6.52 -16.02 -3.90
N ALA A 16 5.54 -16.02 -4.79
CA ALA A 16 5.19 -14.88 -5.62
C ALA A 16 4.75 -13.67 -4.75
N TYR A 17 3.96 -13.90 -3.72
CA TYR A 17 3.54 -12.90 -2.75
C TYR A 17 4.74 -12.21 -2.07
N LEU A 18 5.69 -12.99 -1.57
CA LEU A 18 6.90 -12.46 -0.94
C LEU A 18 7.76 -11.67 -1.93
N VAL A 19 7.90 -12.16 -3.17
CA VAL A 19 8.65 -11.47 -4.23
C VAL A 19 8.04 -10.11 -4.53
N VAL A 20 6.71 -10.01 -4.67
CA VAL A 20 6.02 -8.73 -4.91
C VAL A 20 6.20 -7.78 -3.73
N SER A 21 6.00 -8.25 -2.49
CA SER A 21 6.18 -7.41 -1.29
C SER A 21 7.60 -6.88 -1.17
N LEU A 22 8.61 -7.73 -1.43
CA LEU A 22 10.02 -7.34 -1.39
C LEU A 22 10.38 -6.39 -2.54
N ALA A 23 9.82 -6.58 -3.73
CA ALA A 23 10.03 -5.67 -4.86
C ALA A 23 9.46 -4.28 -4.57
N VAL A 24 8.25 -4.20 -4.01
CA VAL A 24 7.63 -2.93 -3.57
C VAL A 24 8.51 -2.24 -2.54
N LEU A 25 8.92 -2.96 -1.49
CA LEU A 25 9.79 -2.44 -0.45
C LEU A 25 11.11 -1.92 -1.02
N PHE A 26 11.74 -2.69 -1.90
CA PHE A 26 12.99 -2.30 -2.56
C PHE A 26 12.82 -1.02 -3.39
N LEU A 27 11.80 -0.97 -4.25
CA LEU A 27 11.53 0.19 -5.09
C LEU A 27 11.21 1.44 -4.26
N ASP A 28 10.42 1.30 -3.20
CA ASP A 28 10.12 2.39 -2.28
C ASP A 28 11.40 2.94 -1.63
N GLN A 29 12.20 2.10 -1.00
CA GLN A 29 13.41 2.52 -0.32
C GLN A 29 14.49 3.03 -1.28
N TRP A 30 14.57 2.47 -2.49
CA TRP A 30 15.49 2.91 -3.52
C TRP A 30 15.13 4.30 -4.04
N THR A 31 13.86 4.54 -4.38
CA THR A 31 13.39 5.85 -4.87
C THR A 31 13.52 6.92 -3.80
N LYS A 32 13.15 6.65 -2.56
CA LYS A 32 13.36 7.53 -1.41
C LYS A 32 14.85 7.83 -1.19
N GLY A 33 15.71 6.82 -1.35
CA GLY A 33 17.15 6.97 -1.27
C GLY A 33 17.73 7.88 -2.37
N ILE A 34 17.19 7.84 -3.58
CA ILE A 34 17.57 8.78 -4.66
C ILE A 34 17.18 10.20 -4.26
N VAL A 35 15.92 10.42 -3.89
CA VAL A 35 15.40 11.75 -3.52
C VAL A 35 16.22 12.37 -2.39
N THR A 36 16.46 11.64 -1.32
CA THR A 36 17.20 12.15 -0.15
C THR A 36 18.66 12.47 -0.43
N ARG A 37 19.26 11.87 -1.47
CA ARG A 37 20.67 12.13 -1.87
C ARG A 37 20.80 13.22 -2.92
N THR A 38 19.75 13.52 -3.69
CA THR A 38 19.82 14.40 -4.86
C THR A 38 19.02 15.68 -4.72
N MET A 39 18.23 15.82 -3.65
CA MET A 39 17.37 16.96 -3.41
C MET A 39 17.51 17.48 -1.99
N GLU A 40 17.36 18.79 -1.82
CA GLU A 40 17.24 19.43 -0.52
C GLU A 40 15.78 19.33 -0.01
N VAL A 41 15.63 19.36 1.33
CA VAL A 41 14.29 19.32 1.94
C VAL A 41 13.48 20.52 1.48
N HIS A 42 12.25 20.30 1.04
CA HIS A 42 11.32 21.25 0.43
C HIS A 42 11.74 21.72 -0.98
N GLN A 43 12.78 21.15 -1.58
CA GLN A 43 13.08 21.39 -2.98
C GLN A 43 12.00 20.72 -3.85
N SER A 44 11.55 21.43 -4.89
CA SER A 44 10.68 20.91 -5.94
C SER A 44 11.34 21.08 -7.31
N LYS A 45 11.19 20.08 -8.18
CA LYS A 45 11.65 20.05 -9.55
C LYS A 45 10.48 19.67 -10.45
N SER A 46 10.06 20.57 -11.32
CA SER A 46 8.97 20.27 -12.25
C SER A 46 9.42 19.26 -13.30
N VAL A 47 8.64 18.20 -13.44
CA VAL A 47 8.81 17.14 -14.45
C VAL A 47 7.83 17.35 -15.60
N VAL A 48 6.57 17.67 -15.25
CA VAL A 48 5.53 18.06 -16.21
C VAL A 48 4.89 19.34 -15.70
N ALA A 49 5.05 20.43 -16.44
CA ALA A 49 4.57 21.74 -16.02
C ALA A 49 3.08 21.70 -15.63
N ASP A 50 2.76 22.33 -14.52
CA ASP A 50 1.41 22.47 -13.95
C ASP A 50 0.69 21.14 -13.65
N PHE A 51 1.41 19.99 -13.65
CA PHE A 51 0.80 18.69 -13.42
C PHE A 51 1.59 17.78 -12.49
N PHE A 52 2.91 17.65 -12.65
CA PHE A 52 3.72 16.72 -11.87
C PHE A 52 5.08 17.27 -11.50
N ASP A 53 5.35 17.31 -10.21
CA ASP A 53 6.63 17.72 -9.65
C ASP A 53 7.26 16.60 -8.82
N LEU A 54 8.58 16.54 -8.80
CA LEU A 54 9.32 15.81 -7.79
C LEU A 54 9.67 16.76 -6.66
N THR A 55 9.11 16.51 -5.47
CA THR A 55 9.26 17.37 -4.28
C THR A 55 9.81 16.55 -3.13
N TYR A 56 10.81 17.04 -2.38
CA TYR A 56 11.27 16.35 -1.19
C TYR A 56 10.57 16.87 0.07
N VAL A 57 9.64 16.09 0.60
CA VAL A 57 8.91 16.39 1.85
C VAL A 57 9.25 15.35 2.92
N ARG A 58 9.52 15.83 4.15
CA ARG A 58 9.63 14.99 5.34
C ARG A 58 8.28 14.97 6.06
N ASN A 59 7.51 13.92 5.86
CA ASN A 59 6.17 13.78 6.40
C ASN A 59 6.21 13.12 7.79
N SER A 60 6.15 13.93 8.84
CA SER A 60 6.04 13.46 10.22
C SER A 60 4.62 13.08 10.65
N GLY A 61 3.72 12.82 9.68
CA GLY A 61 2.32 12.45 9.93
C GLY A 61 1.37 13.63 9.99
N ALA A 62 1.75 14.76 9.41
CA ALA A 62 0.92 15.95 9.29
C ALA A 62 0.03 15.95 8.03
N ALA A 63 -0.40 14.76 7.54
CA ALA A 63 -1.34 14.70 6.44
C ALA A 63 -2.56 15.57 6.76
N PHE A 64 -2.82 16.55 5.89
CA PHE A 64 -3.91 17.54 6.04
C PHE A 64 -3.86 18.41 7.32
N GLY A 65 -2.72 18.47 8.03
CA GLY A 65 -2.61 19.25 9.27
C GLY A 65 -3.39 18.69 10.48
N LEU A 66 -4.00 17.51 10.35
CA LEU A 66 -4.90 16.91 11.35
C LEU A 66 -4.28 16.74 12.75
N PHE A 67 -2.96 16.66 12.82
CA PHE A 67 -2.22 16.47 14.08
C PHE A 67 -1.15 17.55 14.30
N ALA A 68 -1.33 18.75 13.73
CA ALA A 68 -0.33 19.83 13.85
C ALA A 68 -0.07 20.24 15.30
N SER A 69 -1.11 20.18 16.16
CA SER A 69 -1.06 20.55 17.58
C SER A 69 -0.68 19.39 18.53
N VAL A 70 -0.53 18.17 18.02
CA VAL A 70 -0.20 17.00 18.86
C VAL A 70 1.32 16.92 19.03
N ASP A 71 1.76 16.62 20.26
CA ASP A 71 3.18 16.38 20.55
C ASP A 71 3.80 15.39 19.57
N SER A 72 5.01 15.67 19.10
CA SER A 72 5.68 14.90 18.06
C SER A 72 5.91 13.44 18.45
N SER A 73 6.15 13.17 19.75
CA SER A 73 6.36 11.82 20.28
C SER A 73 5.07 11.02 20.29
N ILE A 74 3.95 11.62 20.73
CA ILE A 74 2.63 10.99 20.74
C ILE A 74 2.17 10.69 19.30
N LYS A 75 2.36 11.66 18.41
CA LYS A 75 2.08 11.49 16.97
C LYS A 75 2.86 10.32 16.37
N ALA A 76 4.16 10.24 16.61
CA ALA A 76 5.00 9.16 16.11
C ALA A 76 4.53 7.81 16.64
N ILE A 77 4.23 7.69 17.94
CA ILE A 77 3.70 6.47 18.55
C ILE A 77 2.39 6.07 17.90
N LEU A 78 1.43 6.99 17.75
CA LEU A 78 0.13 6.72 17.17
C LEU A 78 0.24 6.20 15.73
N LEU A 79 1.00 6.90 14.89
CA LEU A 79 1.15 6.54 13.48
C LEU A 79 1.89 5.22 13.29
N ASN A 80 2.92 4.96 14.09
CA ASN A 80 3.63 3.68 14.09
C ASN A 80 2.71 2.55 14.56
N SER A 81 1.91 2.78 15.60
CA SER A 81 0.95 1.79 16.10
C SER A 81 -0.10 1.42 15.04
N VAL A 82 -0.67 2.42 14.36
CA VAL A 82 -1.61 2.19 13.25
C VAL A 82 -0.94 1.38 12.13
N ALA A 83 0.26 1.74 11.71
CA ALA A 83 0.99 1.00 10.68
C ALA A 83 1.26 -0.46 11.07
N VAL A 84 1.67 -0.70 12.33
CA VAL A 84 1.89 -2.06 12.86
C VAL A 84 0.57 -2.85 12.93
N ILE A 85 -0.52 -2.23 13.40
CA ILE A 85 -1.83 -2.88 13.47
C ILE A 85 -2.29 -3.28 12.06
N VAL A 86 -2.22 -2.39 11.09
CA VAL A 86 -2.58 -2.68 9.69
C VAL A 86 -1.70 -3.81 9.16
N PHE A 87 -0.39 -3.75 9.38
CA PHE A 87 0.53 -4.83 9.00
C PHE A 87 0.13 -6.18 9.59
N LEU A 88 -0.19 -6.25 10.88
CA LEU A 88 -0.60 -7.48 11.56
C LEU A 88 -1.93 -8.02 11.02
N ILE A 89 -2.93 -7.14 10.82
CA ILE A 89 -4.24 -7.52 10.27
C ILE A 89 -4.08 -8.08 8.86
N VAL A 90 -3.36 -7.38 7.98
CA VAL A 90 -3.15 -7.79 6.59
C VAL A 90 -2.34 -9.09 6.54
N SER A 91 -1.30 -9.24 7.38
CA SER A 91 -0.52 -10.46 7.48
C SER A 91 -1.37 -11.65 7.96
N ALA A 92 -2.17 -11.47 9.01
CA ALA A 92 -3.06 -12.51 9.53
C ALA A 92 -4.12 -12.91 8.49
N TYR A 93 -4.66 -11.95 7.76
CA TYR A 93 -5.60 -12.20 6.68
C TYR A 93 -4.93 -12.96 5.53
N ALA A 94 -3.73 -12.55 5.10
CA ALA A 94 -2.96 -13.21 4.05
C ALA A 94 -2.65 -14.68 4.39
N LEU A 95 -2.31 -14.97 5.66
CA LEU A 95 -2.03 -16.33 6.12
C LEU A 95 -3.26 -17.23 6.15
N ARG A 96 -4.46 -16.66 6.35
CA ARG A 96 -5.74 -17.38 6.45
C ARG A 96 -6.48 -17.46 5.11
N SER A 97 -6.20 -16.57 4.18
CA SER A 97 -6.89 -16.47 2.89
C SER A 97 -6.57 -17.64 1.98
N SER A 98 -7.58 -18.08 1.23
CA SER A 98 -7.40 -19.08 0.18
C SER A 98 -6.52 -18.53 -0.94
N HIS A 99 -5.59 -19.36 -1.44
CA HIS A 99 -4.67 -18.99 -2.51
C HIS A 99 -5.34 -18.90 -3.91
N ARG A 100 -6.66 -18.95 -4.00
CA ARG A 100 -7.40 -19.05 -5.26
C ARG A 100 -7.53 -17.74 -6.04
N SER A 101 -7.42 -16.58 -5.38
CA SER A 101 -7.51 -15.29 -6.06
C SER A 101 -6.13 -14.63 -6.17
N VAL A 102 -5.61 -14.55 -7.40
CA VAL A 102 -4.35 -13.83 -7.70
C VAL A 102 -4.46 -12.34 -7.33
N ARG A 103 -5.63 -11.72 -7.58
CA ARG A 103 -5.88 -10.31 -7.23
C ARG A 103 -5.77 -10.06 -5.74
N LEU A 104 -6.39 -10.91 -4.93
CA LEU A 104 -6.29 -10.86 -3.48
C LEU A 104 -4.83 -10.95 -3.04
N GLN A 105 -4.08 -11.91 -3.55
CA GLN A 105 -2.68 -12.13 -3.17
C GLN A 105 -1.79 -10.95 -3.58
N VAL A 106 -1.95 -10.44 -4.79
CA VAL A 106 -1.19 -9.26 -5.27
C VAL A 106 -1.58 -8.02 -4.45
N GLY A 107 -2.87 -7.80 -4.19
CA GLY A 107 -3.35 -6.69 -3.37
C GLY A 107 -2.73 -6.71 -1.96
N LEU A 108 -2.76 -7.86 -1.28
CA LEU A 108 -2.15 -8.03 0.03
C LEU A 108 -0.62 -7.82 -0.01
N ALA A 109 0.06 -8.31 -1.05
CA ALA A 109 1.49 -8.14 -1.21
C ALA A 109 1.90 -6.68 -1.39
N LEU A 110 1.15 -5.91 -2.18
CA LEU A 110 1.35 -4.48 -2.38
C LEU A 110 1.17 -3.70 -1.07
N ILE A 111 0.09 -3.99 -0.33
CA ILE A 111 -0.16 -3.34 0.97
C ILE A 111 0.96 -3.64 1.96
N LEU A 112 1.39 -4.91 2.08
CA LEU A 112 2.45 -5.28 3.02
C LEU A 112 3.79 -4.64 2.66
N GLY A 113 4.19 -4.70 1.39
CA GLY A 113 5.43 -4.08 0.93
C GLY A 113 5.46 -2.57 1.20
N GLY A 114 4.37 -1.86 0.88
CA GLY A 114 4.24 -0.43 1.13
C GLY A 114 4.18 -0.10 2.62
N ALA A 115 3.41 -0.84 3.42
CA ALA A 115 3.33 -0.62 4.86
C ALA A 115 4.69 -0.77 5.55
N VAL A 116 5.47 -1.79 5.18
CA VAL A 116 6.83 -1.99 5.68
C VAL A 116 7.76 -0.86 5.24
N GLY A 117 7.66 -0.38 3.99
CA GLY A 117 8.46 0.74 3.48
C GLY A 117 8.27 2.01 4.31
N ASN A 118 7.02 2.41 4.53
CA ASN A 118 6.71 3.58 5.35
C ASN A 118 7.01 3.39 6.85
N LEU A 119 6.91 2.16 7.36
CA LEU A 119 7.29 1.85 8.74
C LEU A 119 8.81 1.96 8.94
N LEU A 120 9.61 1.46 7.98
CA LEU A 120 11.06 1.57 8.03
C LEU A 120 11.54 3.02 8.08
N ASP A 121 10.94 3.90 7.29
CA ASP A 121 11.25 5.34 7.32
C ASP A 121 10.98 5.92 8.71
N ARG A 122 9.80 5.63 9.29
CA ARG A 122 9.44 6.14 10.62
C ARG A 122 10.36 5.63 11.72
N VAL A 123 10.76 4.36 11.65
CA VAL A 123 11.67 3.77 12.65
C VAL A 123 13.08 4.36 12.52
N ARG A 124 13.54 4.62 11.28
CA ARG A 124 14.91 5.13 11.03
C ARG A 124 15.03 6.62 11.21
N PHE A 125 14.03 7.38 10.77
CA PHE A 125 14.13 8.83 10.62
C PHE A 125 13.10 9.61 11.46
N GLY A 126 12.05 8.95 11.96
CA GLY A 126 10.92 9.62 12.63
C GLY A 126 9.93 10.27 11.69
N TYR A 127 10.13 10.19 10.37
CA TYR A 127 9.25 10.72 9.32
C TYR A 127 9.25 9.79 8.11
N VAL A 128 8.30 10.01 7.19
CA VAL A 128 8.26 9.35 5.89
C VAL A 128 8.79 10.33 4.83
N VAL A 129 9.55 9.81 3.85
CA VAL A 129 10.00 10.57 2.69
C VAL A 129 8.92 10.52 1.62
N ASP A 130 8.32 11.69 1.31
CA ASP A 130 7.34 11.86 0.24
C ASP A 130 7.94 12.70 -0.89
N PHE A 131 7.62 12.34 -2.15
CA PHE A 131 8.27 12.97 -3.29
C PHE A 131 7.44 13.06 -4.57
N LEU A 132 6.29 12.40 -4.67
CA LEU A 132 5.38 12.51 -5.80
C LEU A 132 4.36 13.60 -5.49
N ASP A 133 4.41 14.69 -6.23
CA ASP A 133 3.53 15.85 -6.06
C ASP A 133 2.76 16.08 -7.36
N PHE A 134 1.44 15.89 -7.32
CA PHE A 134 0.56 16.11 -8.46
C PHE A 134 -0.28 17.36 -8.25
N ALA A 135 -0.37 18.17 -9.29
CA ALA A 135 -1.20 19.37 -9.32
C ALA A 135 -2.27 19.27 -10.40
N ILE A 136 -3.46 19.77 -10.12
CA ILE A 136 -4.56 19.92 -11.09
C ILE A 136 -5.13 21.32 -10.93
N SER A 137 -5.09 22.12 -11.98
CA SER A 137 -5.59 23.51 -11.98
C SER A 137 -5.00 24.36 -10.85
N GLY A 138 -3.71 24.20 -10.55
CA GLY A 138 -3.00 24.95 -9.50
C GLY A 138 -3.23 24.44 -8.08
N HIS A 139 -3.98 23.37 -7.89
CA HIS A 139 -4.18 22.72 -6.59
C HIS A 139 -3.30 21.49 -6.48
N HIS A 140 -2.39 21.49 -5.52
CA HIS A 140 -1.51 20.35 -5.25
C HIS A 140 -2.20 19.30 -4.39
N TRP A 141 -2.10 18.03 -4.81
CA TRP A 141 -2.40 16.90 -3.94
C TRP A 141 -1.28 16.76 -2.90
N PRO A 142 -1.57 16.37 -1.66
CA PRO A 142 -0.51 16.11 -0.70
C PRO A 142 0.53 15.16 -1.26
N ALA A 143 1.81 15.53 -1.16
CA ALA A 143 2.88 14.71 -1.67
C ALA A 143 2.85 13.31 -1.03
N PHE A 144 3.16 12.29 -1.80
CA PHE A 144 3.16 10.88 -1.41
C PHE A 144 4.38 10.15 -2.03
N ASN A 145 4.49 8.85 -1.81
CA ASN A 145 5.62 8.04 -2.26
C ASN A 145 5.19 6.74 -2.95
N PHE A 146 6.16 5.91 -3.30
CA PHE A 146 5.91 4.64 -3.96
C PHE A 146 5.16 3.64 -3.06
N ALA A 147 5.45 3.62 -1.75
CA ALA A 147 4.73 2.77 -0.80
C ALA A 147 3.25 3.12 -0.71
N ASP A 148 2.91 4.43 -0.68
CA ASP A 148 1.51 4.89 -0.64
C ASP A 148 0.77 4.50 -1.91
N SER A 149 1.41 4.64 -3.09
CA SER A 149 0.89 4.19 -4.38
C SER A 149 0.57 2.69 -4.35
N ALA A 150 1.51 1.88 -3.85
CA ALA A 150 1.34 0.44 -3.75
C ALA A 150 0.19 0.08 -2.80
N ILE A 151 0.08 0.74 -1.64
CA ILE A 151 -1.02 0.55 -0.69
C ILE A 151 -2.37 0.87 -1.36
N CYS A 152 -2.49 2.03 -2.04
CA CYS A 152 -3.72 2.43 -2.70
C CYS A 152 -4.15 1.44 -3.79
N ILE A 153 -3.22 1.00 -4.64
CA ILE A 153 -3.48 -0.01 -5.68
C ILE A 153 -3.90 -1.34 -5.03
N GLY A 154 -3.18 -1.75 -3.97
CA GLY A 154 -3.49 -2.97 -3.23
C GLY A 154 -4.89 -2.98 -2.63
N VAL A 155 -5.30 -1.88 -1.99
CA VAL A 155 -6.67 -1.69 -1.45
C VAL A 155 -7.70 -1.74 -2.58
N GLY A 156 -7.44 -1.09 -3.70
CA GLY A 156 -8.31 -1.14 -4.89
C GLY A 156 -8.50 -2.58 -5.40
N LEU A 157 -7.43 -3.38 -5.46
CA LEU A 157 -7.51 -4.79 -5.87
C LEU A 157 -8.33 -5.64 -4.89
N LEU A 158 -8.19 -5.41 -3.58
CA LEU A 158 -9.01 -6.09 -2.56
C LEU A 158 -10.49 -5.74 -2.71
N PHE A 159 -10.79 -4.47 -2.91
CA PHE A 159 -12.15 -4.00 -3.12
C PHE A 159 -12.80 -4.64 -4.35
N LEU A 160 -12.08 -4.67 -5.48
CA LEU A 160 -12.53 -5.34 -6.71
C LEU A 160 -12.72 -6.85 -6.53
N ASP A 161 -11.89 -7.51 -5.71
CA ASP A 161 -12.05 -8.94 -5.42
C ASP A 161 -13.30 -9.20 -4.57
N MET A 162 -13.60 -8.32 -3.60
CA MET A 162 -14.81 -8.38 -2.77
C MET A 162 -16.08 -8.26 -3.62
N LEU A 163 -16.18 -7.25 -4.49
CA LEU A 163 -17.36 -7.02 -5.34
C LEU A 163 -17.67 -8.24 -6.22
N ARG A 164 -16.66 -8.90 -6.78
CA ARG A 164 -16.86 -10.08 -7.63
C ARG A 164 -17.28 -11.33 -6.85
N ASN A 165 -16.86 -11.45 -5.61
CA ASN A 165 -17.25 -12.58 -4.77
C ASN A 165 -18.71 -12.46 -4.30
N GLU A 166 -19.23 -11.26 -4.13
CA GLU A 166 -20.65 -11.02 -3.83
C GLU A 166 -21.56 -11.42 -5.01
N GLU A 167 -21.22 -11.05 -6.24
CA GLU A 167 -21.98 -11.43 -7.44
C GLU A 167 -22.08 -12.95 -7.64
N SER A 168 -21.09 -13.70 -7.18
CA SER A 168 -21.07 -15.17 -7.29
C SER A 168 -21.92 -15.88 -6.22
N HIS A 169 -22.42 -15.17 -5.21
CA HIS A 169 -23.22 -15.68 -4.11
C HIS A 169 -24.71 -15.29 -4.20
N GLU A 170 -25.12 -14.55 -5.23
CA GLU A 170 -26.55 -14.27 -5.45
C GLU A 170 -27.29 -15.58 -5.75
N PRO A 171 -28.33 -15.96 -4.98
CA PRO A 171 -29.10 -17.19 -5.22
C PRO A 171 -29.70 -17.12 -6.61
N ARG A 172 -29.45 -18.14 -7.44
CA ARG A 172 -30.14 -18.28 -8.70
C ARG A 172 -31.66 -18.29 -8.43
N PRO A 173 -32.47 -17.46 -9.11
CA PRO A 173 -33.92 -17.54 -8.95
C PRO A 173 -34.38 -18.97 -9.20
N ASP A 174 -35.22 -19.48 -8.31
CA ASP A 174 -35.79 -20.80 -8.43
C ASP A 174 -36.49 -20.93 -9.83
N PRO A 175 -36.29 -22.06 -10.52
CA PRO A 175 -37.01 -22.30 -11.77
C PRO A 175 -38.49 -22.19 -11.50
N ALA A 176 -39.21 -21.43 -12.37
CA ALA A 176 -40.66 -21.29 -12.29
C ALA A 176 -41.31 -22.70 -12.25
N PRO A 177 -42.31 -22.93 -11.40
CA PRO A 177 -43.00 -24.22 -11.37
C PRO A 177 -43.57 -24.51 -12.76
N GLU A 178 -43.12 -25.63 -13.31
CA GLU A 178 -43.70 -26.17 -14.54
C GLU A 178 -45.19 -26.50 -14.27
N GLY A 179 -46.07 -25.72 -14.90
CA GLY A 179 -47.54 -25.89 -14.85
C GLY A 179 -48.05 -26.99 -15.79
#